data_2bc0edd572ab1e7bb417bffc757d8d44
#
_entry.id   2bc0edd572ab1e7bb417bffc757d8d44
#
_cell.length_a   1.000
_cell.length_b   1.000
_cell.length_c   1.000
_cell.angle_alpha   90.00
_cell.angle_beta   90.00
_cell.angle_gamma   90.00
#
_symmetry.space_group_name_H-M   'P 1'
#
loop_
_entity.id
_entity.type
_entity.pdbx_description
1 polymer ?
#
loop_
_entity_poly.entity_id
_entity_poly.type
_entity_poly.pdbx_seq_one_letter_code
_entity_poly.pdbx_strand_id
1 'polypeptide(L)'
;MISMGIEDILMHDESLFQNINAFDPDYVPPNYNYRDRQMEAMAMAIRPAISGGQPSNSVVLGSCATGKTTAIRKVFELVEKSTEKVTCVYINCQLHTTRFGIFSQIYKKLFGHIPPVTGVPFSRIYDQIMHKLQSDKKALIVALDDVNYLFQSKAANKVFYDLLRAYEEYPGVKTGIFAILSDLEFRYAFDKNVNTVFIPQDITFQPYNYSEIEDILKDRVNAGFFPGVMGDEILELVAMHTYDVGDLRVGINLLRSCGNIAEAEASR
;
A
#
# COMPACT_ATOMS: atom_id res chain seq x y z
N MET A 1 44.47 -0.21 20.66
CA MET A 1 43.10 -0.17 20.08
C MET A 1 42.16 0.25 21.18
N ILE A 2 41.70 1.49 21.16
CA ILE A 2 40.71 1.98 22.14
C ILE A 2 39.37 1.46 21.57
N SER A 3 38.73 0.56 22.30
CA SER A 3 37.37 0.11 21.97
C SER A 3 36.47 1.34 22.11
N MET A 4 35.92 1.81 21.01
CA MET A 4 34.88 2.82 21.01
C MET A 4 33.74 2.32 21.90
N GLY A 5 33.31 3.13 22.86
CA GLY A 5 32.20 2.77 23.76
C GLY A 5 30.88 2.70 22.98
N ILE A 6 29.91 1.94 23.48
CA ILE A 6 28.55 1.87 22.87
C ILE A 6 27.93 3.27 22.72
N GLU A 7 28.23 4.18 23.67
CA GLU A 7 27.79 5.57 23.68
C GLU A 7 28.40 6.37 22.50
N ASP A 8 29.68 6.14 22.16
CA ASP A 8 30.34 6.80 21.04
C ASP A 8 29.75 6.36 19.69
N ILE A 9 29.38 5.08 19.56
CA ILE A 9 28.70 4.54 18.36
C ILE A 9 27.31 5.15 18.19
N LEU A 10 26.58 5.38 19.29
CA LEU A 10 25.24 5.94 19.28
C LEU A 10 25.20 7.45 19.05
N MET A 11 26.30 8.17 19.32
CA MET A 11 26.42 9.62 19.25
C MET A 11 27.29 10.10 18.07
N HIS A 12 27.61 9.21 17.11
CA HIS A 12 28.42 9.60 15.95
C HIS A 12 27.60 10.50 15.02
N ASP A 13 28.00 11.78 14.91
CA ASP A 13 27.29 12.80 14.12
C ASP A 13 27.58 12.73 12.60
N GLU A 14 28.62 11.99 12.19
CA GLU A 14 28.96 11.84 10.78
C GLU A 14 28.24 10.63 10.20
N SER A 15 27.34 10.87 9.21
CA SER A 15 26.58 9.81 8.53
C SER A 15 26.80 9.87 7.03
N LEU A 16 26.89 8.71 6.39
CA LEU A 16 26.85 8.57 4.93
C LEU A 16 25.45 8.77 4.37
N PHE A 17 24.43 8.73 5.24
CA PHE A 17 23.05 8.89 4.83
C PHE A 17 22.61 10.35 4.91
N GLN A 18 22.16 10.89 3.78
CA GLN A 18 21.43 12.15 3.72
C GLN A 18 19.99 11.97 4.26
N ASN A 19 19.38 10.83 3.96
CA ASN A 19 18.05 10.44 4.44
C ASN A 19 17.93 8.92 4.53
N ILE A 20 18.20 8.35 5.68
CA ILE A 20 18.13 6.90 5.91
C ILE A 20 16.72 6.34 5.69
N ASN A 21 15.66 7.14 5.90
CA ASN A 21 14.27 6.72 5.70
C ASN A 21 13.96 6.40 4.23
N ALA A 22 14.79 6.87 3.28
CA ALA A 22 14.63 6.50 1.87
C ALA A 22 14.74 4.99 1.63
N PHE A 23 15.34 4.24 2.56
CA PHE A 23 15.47 2.79 2.50
C PHE A 23 14.43 2.04 3.34
N ASP A 24 13.51 2.73 3.99
CA ASP A 24 12.44 2.09 4.77
C ASP A 24 11.39 1.44 3.87
N PRO A 25 10.77 0.32 4.33
CA PRO A 25 9.78 -0.42 3.55
C PRO A 25 8.51 0.38 3.21
N ASP A 26 8.17 1.38 4.01
CA ASP A 26 6.99 2.24 3.86
C ASP A 26 7.27 3.56 3.14
N TYR A 27 8.53 3.81 2.78
CA TYR A 27 8.89 5.02 2.04
C TYR A 27 8.24 5.05 0.65
N VAL A 28 7.49 6.11 0.39
CA VAL A 28 6.89 6.39 -0.91
C VAL A 28 7.77 7.40 -1.66
N PRO A 29 8.44 7.01 -2.76
CA PRO A 29 9.31 7.92 -3.49
C PRO A 29 8.50 9.07 -4.12
N PRO A 30 9.06 10.29 -4.21
CA PRO A 30 8.39 11.40 -4.88
C PRO A 30 8.16 11.09 -6.37
N ASN A 31 9.17 10.54 -7.03
CA ASN A 31 9.07 10.02 -8.39
C ASN A 31 8.77 8.52 -8.32
N TYR A 32 7.67 8.09 -8.94
CA TYR A 32 7.26 6.70 -8.97
C TYR A 32 7.15 6.27 -10.44
N ASN A 33 8.28 5.81 -10.97
CA ASN A 33 8.45 5.47 -12.38
C ASN A 33 7.94 4.06 -12.70
N TYR A 34 7.71 3.78 -13.99
CA TYR A 34 7.38 2.47 -14.57
C TYR A 34 6.02 1.89 -14.19
N ARG A 35 5.15 2.66 -13.53
CA ARG A 35 3.80 2.22 -13.13
C ARG A 35 2.70 3.22 -13.51
N ASP A 36 2.98 4.15 -14.42
CA ASP A 36 2.04 5.19 -14.83
C ASP A 36 0.73 4.60 -15.35
N ARG A 37 0.79 3.58 -16.22
CA ARG A 37 -0.39 2.92 -16.76
C ARG A 37 -1.26 2.28 -15.68
N GLN A 38 -0.66 1.63 -14.69
CA GLN A 38 -1.37 1.03 -13.56
C GLN A 38 -2.01 2.11 -12.68
N MET A 39 -1.29 3.19 -12.41
CA MET A 39 -1.82 4.33 -11.65
C MET A 39 -2.95 5.04 -12.40
N GLU A 40 -2.83 5.23 -13.71
CA GLU A 40 -3.90 5.76 -14.56
C GLU A 40 -5.14 4.88 -14.51
N ALA A 41 -4.99 3.55 -14.62
CA ALA A 41 -6.11 2.61 -14.52
C ALA A 41 -6.80 2.70 -13.14
N MET A 42 -6.02 2.80 -12.04
CA MET A 42 -6.57 3.03 -10.70
C MET A 42 -7.33 4.36 -10.61
N ALA A 43 -6.75 5.44 -11.13
CA ALA A 43 -7.38 6.75 -11.15
C ALA A 43 -8.68 6.76 -11.97
N MET A 44 -8.70 6.06 -13.11
CA MET A 44 -9.92 5.91 -13.94
C MET A 44 -11.01 5.13 -13.20
N ALA A 45 -10.66 4.13 -12.39
CA ALA A 45 -11.63 3.40 -11.57
C ALA A 45 -12.26 4.28 -10.47
N ILE A 46 -11.50 5.23 -9.93
CA ILE A 46 -11.97 6.16 -8.89
C ILE A 46 -12.73 7.35 -9.48
N ARG A 47 -12.37 7.81 -10.67
CA ARG A 47 -12.89 9.02 -11.31
C ARG A 47 -14.42 9.18 -11.26
N PRO A 48 -15.25 8.14 -11.49
CA PRO A 48 -16.71 8.28 -11.40
C PRO A 48 -17.16 8.80 -10.03
N ALA A 49 -16.50 8.39 -8.94
CA ALA A 49 -16.84 8.83 -7.59
C ALA A 49 -16.66 10.35 -7.38
N ILE A 50 -15.67 10.96 -8.02
CA ILE A 50 -15.43 12.41 -7.98
C ILE A 50 -16.62 13.19 -8.57
N SER A 51 -17.26 12.62 -9.61
CA SER A 51 -18.45 13.19 -10.25
C SER A 51 -19.76 12.76 -9.59
N GLY A 52 -19.69 12.07 -8.44
CA GLY A 52 -20.86 11.56 -7.72
C GLY A 52 -21.45 10.27 -8.31
N GLY A 53 -20.72 9.57 -9.19
CA GLY A 53 -21.06 8.24 -9.73
C GLY A 53 -20.56 7.10 -8.83
N GLN A 54 -20.88 5.86 -9.22
CA GLN A 54 -20.36 4.64 -8.60
C GLN A 54 -18.93 4.41 -9.08
N PRO A 55 -17.93 4.26 -8.20
CA PRO A 55 -16.58 3.86 -8.58
C PRO A 55 -16.55 2.42 -9.12
N SER A 56 -15.57 2.12 -9.97
CA SER A 56 -15.35 0.76 -10.46
C SER A 56 -14.53 -0.05 -9.46
N ASN A 57 -14.85 -1.33 -9.32
CA ASN A 57 -14.02 -2.24 -8.55
C ASN A 57 -12.82 -2.71 -9.38
N SER A 58 -11.71 -3.01 -8.72
CA SER A 58 -10.50 -3.47 -9.37
C SER A 58 -9.83 -4.61 -8.59
N VAL A 59 -9.22 -5.52 -9.32
CA VAL A 59 -8.28 -6.50 -8.77
C VAL A 59 -6.89 -6.11 -9.22
N VAL A 60 -6.00 -5.89 -8.27
CA VAL A 60 -4.61 -5.51 -8.49
C VAL A 60 -3.74 -6.74 -8.31
N LEU A 61 -3.18 -7.23 -9.41
CA LEU A 61 -2.46 -8.50 -9.49
C LEU A 61 -0.98 -8.29 -9.78
N GLY A 62 -0.13 -9.11 -9.23
CA GLY A 62 1.31 -9.14 -9.52
C GLY A 62 2.10 -9.83 -8.41
N SER A 63 3.29 -10.32 -8.70
CA SER A 63 4.18 -10.92 -7.70
C SER A 63 4.53 -9.94 -6.56
N CYS A 64 5.16 -10.43 -5.51
CA CYS A 64 5.67 -9.57 -4.43
C CYS A 64 6.63 -8.53 -4.98
N ALA A 65 6.76 -7.40 -4.28
CA ALA A 65 7.69 -6.30 -4.59
C ALA A 65 7.56 -5.66 -6.00
N THR A 66 6.43 -5.85 -6.71
CA THR A 66 6.17 -5.20 -8.01
C THR A 66 5.60 -3.78 -7.89
N GLY A 67 5.48 -3.25 -6.67
CA GLY A 67 5.05 -1.87 -6.41
C GLY A 67 3.54 -1.67 -6.23
N LYS A 68 2.72 -2.71 -6.13
CA LYS A 68 1.24 -2.61 -5.95
C LYS A 68 0.82 -1.69 -4.80
N THR A 69 1.37 -1.95 -3.61
CA THR A 69 1.08 -1.20 -2.38
C THR A 69 1.50 0.27 -2.50
N THR A 70 2.67 0.53 -3.08
CA THR A 70 3.18 1.88 -3.29
C THR A 70 2.31 2.65 -4.28
N ALA A 71 1.90 2.02 -5.39
CA ALA A 71 1.03 2.63 -6.39
C ALA A 71 -0.33 3.05 -5.81
N ILE A 72 -1.01 2.16 -5.09
CA ILE A 72 -2.33 2.47 -4.52
C ILE A 72 -2.26 3.57 -3.47
N ARG A 73 -1.22 3.57 -2.61
CA ARG A 73 -1.00 4.65 -1.63
C ARG A 73 -0.76 5.99 -2.31
N LYS A 74 0.06 6.01 -3.38
CA LYS A 74 0.31 7.23 -4.17
C LYS A 74 -0.96 7.75 -4.85
N VAL A 75 -1.74 6.88 -5.47
CA VAL A 75 -3.02 7.26 -6.09
C VAL A 75 -3.99 7.79 -5.03
N PHE A 76 -4.10 7.15 -3.87
CA PHE A 76 -4.97 7.61 -2.78
C PHE A 76 -4.55 8.99 -2.25
N GLU A 77 -3.26 9.22 -2.07
CA GLU A 77 -2.73 10.53 -1.70
C GLU A 77 -3.10 11.62 -2.72
N LEU A 78 -2.92 11.33 -4.02
CA LEU A 78 -3.27 12.26 -5.10
C LEU A 78 -4.78 12.55 -5.15
N VAL A 79 -5.63 11.52 -4.98
CA VAL A 79 -7.08 11.68 -4.96
C VAL A 79 -7.51 12.54 -3.78
N GLU A 80 -7.02 12.27 -2.57
CA GLU A 80 -7.38 13.04 -1.37
C GLU A 80 -6.89 14.50 -1.41
N LYS A 81 -5.76 14.77 -2.08
CA LYS A 81 -5.31 16.14 -2.36
C LYS A 81 -6.17 16.87 -3.39
N SER A 82 -6.77 16.13 -4.32
CA SER A 82 -7.52 16.70 -5.44
C SER A 82 -9.00 16.93 -5.13
N THR A 83 -9.59 16.20 -4.18
CA THR A 83 -11.03 16.27 -3.89
C THR A 83 -11.37 15.83 -2.47
N GLU A 84 -12.36 16.49 -1.88
CA GLU A 84 -12.96 16.08 -0.59
C GLU A 84 -14.16 15.13 -0.76
N LYS A 85 -14.58 14.83 -1.99
CA LYS A 85 -15.75 13.99 -2.28
C LYS A 85 -15.49 12.49 -2.14
N VAL A 86 -14.23 12.10 -2.01
CA VAL A 86 -13.80 10.70 -1.93
C VAL A 86 -12.98 10.51 -0.66
N THR A 87 -13.29 9.47 0.10
CA THR A 87 -12.49 9.01 1.22
C THR A 87 -11.79 7.72 0.81
N CYS A 88 -10.46 7.71 0.84
CA CYS A 88 -9.64 6.56 0.52
C CYS A 88 -9.14 5.88 1.79
N VAL A 89 -9.29 4.56 1.89
CA VAL A 89 -8.83 3.77 3.04
C VAL A 89 -7.98 2.61 2.55
N TYR A 90 -6.70 2.60 2.91
CA TYR A 90 -5.81 1.47 2.70
C TYR A 90 -5.79 0.57 3.94
N ILE A 91 -5.97 -0.73 3.75
CA ILE A 91 -6.02 -1.71 4.84
C ILE A 91 -5.17 -2.91 4.46
N ASN A 92 -4.17 -3.23 5.28
CA ASN A 92 -3.43 -4.48 5.17
C ASN A 92 -4.23 -5.60 5.85
N CYS A 93 -4.68 -6.58 5.05
CA CYS A 93 -5.52 -7.68 5.50
C CYS A 93 -4.74 -8.74 6.29
N GLN A 94 -3.41 -8.75 6.25
CA GLN A 94 -2.58 -9.59 7.11
C GLN A 94 -2.66 -9.12 8.58
N LEU A 95 -2.75 -7.80 8.79
CA LEU A 95 -2.89 -7.21 10.12
C LEU A 95 -4.35 -7.18 10.60
N HIS A 96 -5.30 -7.06 9.67
CA HIS A 96 -6.73 -6.93 9.94
C HIS A 96 -7.51 -8.02 9.23
N THR A 97 -7.53 -9.23 9.80
CA THR A 97 -8.11 -10.43 9.18
C THR A 97 -9.61 -10.60 9.40
N THR A 98 -10.24 -9.75 10.24
CA THR A 98 -11.65 -9.89 10.61
C THR A 98 -12.51 -8.78 10.02
N ARG A 99 -13.81 -9.09 9.80
CA ARG A 99 -14.81 -8.09 9.41
C ARG A 99 -14.79 -6.86 10.32
N PHE A 100 -14.76 -7.07 11.63
CA PHE A 100 -14.68 -5.98 12.61
C PHE A 100 -13.38 -5.17 12.46
N GLY A 101 -12.24 -5.84 12.27
CA GLY A 101 -10.94 -5.19 12.06
C GLY A 101 -10.92 -4.28 10.83
N ILE A 102 -11.44 -4.76 9.69
CA ILE A 102 -11.57 -3.97 8.46
C ILE A 102 -12.42 -2.72 8.68
N PHE A 103 -13.64 -2.89 9.21
CA PHE A 103 -14.55 -1.76 9.43
C PHE A 103 -14.06 -0.82 10.53
N SER A 104 -13.26 -1.29 11.49
CA SER A 104 -12.60 -0.43 12.47
C SER A 104 -11.57 0.51 11.85
N GLN A 105 -10.84 0.07 10.80
CA GLN A 105 -9.92 0.95 10.06
C GLN A 105 -10.69 2.00 9.23
N ILE A 106 -11.81 1.61 8.61
CA ILE A 106 -12.69 2.55 7.91
C ILE A 106 -13.25 3.59 8.89
N TYR A 107 -13.73 3.12 10.05
CA TYR A 107 -14.22 3.99 11.12
C TYR A 107 -13.15 4.98 11.58
N LYS A 108 -11.94 4.48 11.87
CA LYS A 108 -10.80 5.32 12.26
C LYS A 108 -10.50 6.42 11.24
N LYS A 109 -10.56 6.10 9.94
CA LYS A 109 -10.33 7.10 8.87
C LYS A 109 -11.41 8.19 8.85
N LEU A 110 -12.69 7.83 9.09
CA LEU A 110 -13.82 8.75 9.04
C LEU A 110 -13.99 9.60 10.29
N PHE A 111 -13.68 9.04 11.47
CA PHE A 111 -13.95 9.68 12.77
C PHE A 111 -12.67 10.10 13.52
N GLY A 112 -11.48 9.71 13.05
CA GLY A 112 -10.20 10.04 13.69
C GLY A 112 -9.82 9.18 14.88
N HIS A 113 -10.69 8.24 15.33
CA HIS A 113 -10.44 7.34 16.45
C HIS A 113 -10.97 5.93 16.17
N ILE A 114 -10.46 4.94 16.90
CA ILE A 114 -10.92 3.55 16.80
C ILE A 114 -12.28 3.41 17.49
N PRO A 115 -13.24 2.61 16.94
CA PRO A 115 -14.50 2.37 17.60
C PRO A 115 -14.30 1.57 18.89
N PRO A 116 -15.25 1.64 19.85
CA PRO A 116 -15.21 0.82 21.06
C PRO A 116 -15.13 -0.67 20.73
N VAL A 117 -14.16 -1.37 21.34
CA VAL A 117 -13.90 -2.80 21.06
C VAL A 117 -14.92 -3.70 21.78
N THR A 118 -15.47 -3.23 22.89
CA THR A 118 -16.38 -3.99 23.75
C THR A 118 -17.72 -3.27 23.91
N GLY A 119 -18.81 -4.04 24.01
CA GLY A 119 -20.14 -3.52 24.31
C GLY A 119 -20.88 -2.86 23.14
N VAL A 120 -20.29 -2.78 21.96
CA VAL A 120 -20.93 -2.21 20.77
C VAL A 120 -21.05 -3.28 19.69
N PRO A 121 -22.26 -3.61 19.21
CA PRO A 121 -22.43 -4.56 18.13
C PRO A 121 -21.89 -4.00 16.81
N PHE A 122 -21.43 -4.89 15.93
CA PHE A 122 -20.89 -4.53 14.61
C PHE A 122 -21.89 -3.69 13.80
N SER A 123 -23.18 -4.02 13.84
CA SER A 123 -24.23 -3.27 13.13
C SER A 123 -24.17 -1.77 13.44
N ARG A 124 -24.01 -1.40 14.71
CA ARG A 124 -23.94 0.00 15.12
C ARG A 124 -22.71 0.74 14.54
N ILE A 125 -21.57 0.06 14.46
CA ILE A 125 -20.36 0.63 13.84
C ILE A 125 -20.58 0.80 12.34
N TYR A 126 -21.17 -0.19 11.70
CA TYR A 126 -21.51 -0.15 10.29
C TYR A 126 -22.48 0.99 9.98
N ASP A 127 -23.58 1.11 10.76
CA ASP A 127 -24.56 2.19 10.62
C ASP A 127 -23.90 3.57 10.74
N GLN A 128 -23.03 3.76 11.72
CA GLN A 128 -22.32 5.03 11.90
C GLN A 128 -21.44 5.38 10.69
N ILE A 129 -20.71 4.40 10.15
CA ILE A 129 -19.88 4.59 8.94
C ILE A 129 -20.78 5.00 7.77
N MET A 130 -21.85 4.27 7.51
CA MET A 130 -22.71 4.49 6.35
C MET A 130 -23.47 5.82 6.45
N HIS A 131 -24.01 6.15 7.63
CA HIS A 131 -24.63 7.47 7.87
C HIS A 131 -23.63 8.63 7.72
N LYS A 132 -22.38 8.46 8.16
CA LYS A 132 -21.33 9.46 7.97
C LYS A 132 -21.05 9.71 6.49
N LEU A 133 -20.87 8.63 5.71
CA LEU A 133 -20.65 8.74 4.25
C LEU A 133 -21.84 9.39 3.54
N GLN A 134 -23.07 9.04 3.96
CA GLN A 134 -24.30 9.60 3.40
C GLN A 134 -24.44 11.09 3.72
N SER A 135 -24.21 11.49 4.98
CA SER A 135 -24.31 12.90 5.42
C SER A 135 -23.26 13.77 4.75
N ASP A 136 -22.04 13.28 4.63
CA ASP A 136 -20.92 14.00 4.00
C ASP A 136 -20.98 13.96 2.45
N LYS A 137 -21.87 13.12 1.89
CA LYS A 137 -21.99 12.86 0.45
C LYS A 137 -20.66 12.41 -0.17
N LYS A 138 -19.89 11.62 0.57
CA LYS A 138 -18.58 11.11 0.14
C LYS A 138 -18.70 9.67 -0.35
N ALA A 139 -17.97 9.36 -1.41
CA ALA A 139 -17.74 7.97 -1.81
C ALA A 139 -16.59 7.37 -1.00
N LEU A 140 -16.69 6.09 -0.69
CA LEU A 140 -15.68 5.32 0.01
C LEU A 140 -14.92 4.42 -0.95
N ILE A 141 -13.62 4.57 -1.02
CA ILE A 141 -12.73 3.67 -1.77
C ILE A 141 -11.86 2.90 -0.77
N VAL A 142 -11.95 1.58 -0.81
CA VAL A 142 -11.20 0.71 0.10
C VAL A 142 -10.20 -0.13 -0.69
N ALA A 143 -8.92 0.00 -0.37
CA ALA A 143 -7.89 -0.92 -0.83
C ALA A 143 -7.65 -1.98 0.24
N LEU A 144 -7.93 -3.23 -0.11
CA LEU A 144 -7.70 -4.42 0.71
C LEU A 144 -6.42 -5.08 0.20
N ASP A 145 -5.31 -4.82 0.88
CA ASP A 145 -4.01 -5.39 0.51
C ASP A 145 -3.81 -6.75 1.18
N ASP A 146 -3.20 -7.69 0.44
CA ASP A 146 -3.05 -9.09 0.85
C ASP A 146 -4.42 -9.75 1.20
N VAL A 147 -5.41 -9.56 0.34
CA VAL A 147 -6.79 -9.99 0.60
C VAL A 147 -6.95 -11.50 0.78
N ASN A 148 -5.97 -12.33 0.37
CA ASN A 148 -5.88 -13.76 0.65
C ASN A 148 -6.03 -14.08 2.14
N TYR A 149 -5.57 -13.22 3.07
CA TYR A 149 -5.77 -13.42 4.51
C TYR A 149 -7.23 -13.31 4.95
N LEU A 150 -8.05 -12.50 4.25
CA LEU A 150 -9.50 -12.46 4.50
C LEU A 150 -10.20 -13.75 4.05
N PHE A 151 -9.70 -14.42 3.01
CA PHE A 151 -10.22 -15.73 2.62
C PHE A 151 -9.87 -16.80 3.62
N GLN A 152 -8.63 -16.84 4.10
CA GLN A 152 -8.19 -17.78 5.13
C GLN A 152 -9.02 -17.65 6.42
N SER A 153 -9.33 -16.42 6.83
CA SER A 153 -10.17 -16.14 7.99
C SER A 153 -11.68 -16.28 7.74
N LYS A 154 -12.10 -16.59 6.49
CA LYS A 154 -13.51 -16.66 6.03
C LYS A 154 -14.26 -15.32 6.16
N ALA A 155 -13.57 -14.21 6.28
CA ALA A 155 -14.18 -12.89 6.42
C ALA A 155 -14.45 -12.21 5.05
N ALA A 156 -13.77 -12.63 3.98
CA ALA A 156 -13.79 -11.98 2.67
C ALA A 156 -15.22 -11.77 2.13
N ASN A 157 -16.02 -12.82 2.06
CA ASN A 157 -17.38 -12.72 1.52
C ASN A 157 -18.26 -11.71 2.27
N LYS A 158 -18.16 -11.68 3.61
CA LYS A 158 -18.93 -10.72 4.43
C LYS A 158 -18.45 -9.28 4.24
N VAL A 159 -17.13 -9.06 4.20
CA VAL A 159 -16.54 -7.74 4.00
C VAL A 159 -16.91 -7.16 2.63
N PHE A 160 -16.76 -7.96 1.58
CA PHE A 160 -17.12 -7.53 0.23
C PHE A 160 -18.63 -7.30 0.07
N TYR A 161 -19.45 -8.19 0.62
CA TYR A 161 -20.90 -8.04 0.59
C TYR A 161 -21.36 -6.75 1.26
N ASP A 162 -20.86 -6.46 2.48
CA ASP A 162 -21.24 -5.26 3.22
C ASP A 162 -20.81 -3.98 2.49
N LEU A 163 -19.64 -3.96 1.91
CA LEU A 163 -19.17 -2.79 1.16
C LEU A 163 -19.96 -2.61 -0.15
N LEU A 164 -20.12 -3.68 -0.93
CA LEU A 164 -20.67 -3.58 -2.28
C LEU A 164 -22.19 -3.39 -2.31
N ARG A 165 -22.92 -3.82 -1.26
CA ARG A 165 -24.37 -3.69 -1.15
C ARG A 165 -24.81 -2.64 -0.15
N ALA A 166 -23.92 -1.79 0.34
CA ALA A 166 -24.25 -0.71 1.25
C ALA A 166 -25.37 0.21 0.71
N TYR A 167 -25.40 0.41 -0.60
CA TYR A 167 -26.42 1.25 -1.26
C TYR A 167 -27.86 0.72 -1.13
N GLU A 168 -28.06 -0.58 -0.87
CA GLU A 168 -29.40 -1.17 -0.72
C GLU A 168 -30.08 -0.68 0.57
N GLU A 169 -29.31 -0.51 1.64
CA GLU A 169 -29.80 -0.07 2.95
C GLU A 169 -29.58 1.43 3.19
N TYR A 170 -28.51 1.99 2.58
CA TYR A 170 -28.13 3.40 2.72
C TYR A 170 -28.10 4.09 1.32
N PRO A 171 -29.27 4.55 0.83
CA PRO A 171 -29.37 5.16 -0.49
C PRO A 171 -28.43 6.34 -0.65
N GLY A 172 -27.68 6.34 -1.77
CA GLY A 172 -26.69 7.38 -2.07
C GLY A 172 -25.27 7.10 -1.59
N VAL A 173 -25.07 6.11 -0.72
CA VAL A 173 -23.71 5.63 -0.38
C VAL A 173 -23.10 4.92 -1.57
N LYS A 174 -21.85 5.25 -1.89
CA LYS A 174 -21.09 4.70 -3.00
C LYS A 174 -19.75 4.17 -2.51
N THR A 175 -19.46 2.95 -2.90
CA THR A 175 -18.24 2.26 -2.44
C THR A 175 -17.53 1.59 -3.61
N GLY A 176 -16.20 1.59 -3.57
CA GLY A 176 -15.36 0.87 -4.52
C GLY A 176 -14.27 0.10 -3.80
N ILE A 177 -13.89 -1.04 -4.34
CA ILE A 177 -12.89 -1.92 -3.76
C ILE A 177 -11.73 -2.12 -4.74
N PHE A 178 -10.53 -1.93 -4.25
CA PHE A 178 -9.29 -2.43 -4.84
C PHE A 178 -8.84 -3.65 -4.03
N ALA A 179 -8.99 -4.84 -4.61
CA ALA A 179 -8.51 -6.08 -4.01
C ALA A 179 -7.09 -6.37 -4.52
N ILE A 180 -6.09 -6.34 -3.64
CA ILE A 180 -4.68 -6.50 -4.01
C ILE A 180 -4.23 -7.90 -3.64
N LEU A 181 -3.62 -8.57 -4.61
CA LEU A 181 -3.23 -9.99 -4.53
C LEU A 181 -1.90 -10.26 -5.22
N SER A 182 -1.21 -11.27 -4.71
CA SER A 182 -0.02 -11.83 -5.33
C SER A 182 -0.30 -13.10 -6.16
N ASP A 183 -1.55 -13.61 -6.13
CA ASP A 183 -1.95 -14.85 -6.79
C ASP A 183 -3.20 -14.66 -7.67
N LEU A 184 -3.27 -15.41 -8.78
CA LEU A 184 -4.35 -15.38 -9.76
C LEU A 184 -5.58 -16.22 -9.39
N GLU A 185 -5.46 -17.14 -8.44
CA GLU A 185 -6.56 -18.04 -8.02
C GLU A 185 -7.68 -17.35 -7.24
N PHE A 186 -7.50 -16.08 -6.92
CA PHE A 186 -8.42 -15.25 -6.16
C PHE A 186 -9.88 -15.29 -6.62
N ARG A 187 -10.14 -15.29 -7.94
CA ARG A 187 -11.50 -15.18 -8.50
C ARG A 187 -12.39 -16.37 -8.17
N TYR A 188 -11.81 -17.53 -7.90
CA TYR A 188 -12.55 -18.76 -7.60
C TYR A 188 -12.94 -18.91 -6.13
N ALA A 189 -12.49 -17.99 -5.28
CA ALA A 189 -12.68 -18.07 -3.83
C ALA A 189 -13.93 -17.34 -3.31
N PHE A 190 -14.60 -16.51 -4.12
CA PHE A 190 -15.81 -15.81 -3.71
C PHE A 190 -17.08 -16.64 -3.88
N ASP A 191 -18.04 -16.45 -2.95
CA ASP A 191 -19.39 -16.98 -3.07
C ASP A 191 -20.13 -16.34 -4.26
N LYS A 192 -21.13 -17.05 -4.78
CA LYS A 192 -21.96 -16.57 -5.91
C LYS A 192 -22.54 -15.17 -5.65
N ASN A 193 -22.96 -14.88 -4.43
CA ASN A 193 -23.58 -13.60 -4.05
C ASN A 193 -22.60 -12.42 -4.16
N VAL A 194 -21.32 -12.63 -3.90
CA VAL A 194 -20.27 -11.61 -4.06
C VAL A 194 -19.88 -11.50 -5.53
N ASN A 195 -19.71 -12.63 -6.21
CA ASN A 195 -19.36 -12.65 -7.64
C ASN A 195 -20.37 -11.93 -8.55
N THR A 196 -21.63 -11.83 -8.15
CA THR A 196 -22.65 -11.08 -8.94
C THR A 196 -22.52 -9.57 -8.82
N VAL A 197 -21.91 -9.05 -7.77
CA VAL A 197 -21.77 -7.61 -7.51
C VAL A 197 -20.32 -7.13 -7.59
N PHE A 198 -19.36 -8.01 -7.36
CA PHE A 198 -17.94 -7.74 -7.55
C PHE A 198 -17.53 -8.09 -8.97
N ILE A 199 -17.69 -7.13 -9.87
CA ILE A 199 -17.26 -7.22 -11.28
C ILE A 199 -16.05 -6.29 -11.43
N PRO A 200 -14.84 -6.76 -11.10
CA PRO A 200 -13.66 -5.92 -11.13
C PRO A 200 -13.03 -5.87 -12.52
N GLN A 201 -12.30 -4.79 -12.78
CA GLN A 201 -11.30 -4.73 -13.82
C GLN A 201 -9.93 -5.18 -13.26
N ASP A 202 -9.13 -5.83 -14.12
CA ASP A 202 -7.81 -6.30 -13.73
C ASP A 202 -6.76 -5.23 -13.98
N ILE A 203 -5.91 -4.99 -12.98
CA ILE A 203 -4.74 -4.13 -13.07
C ILE A 203 -3.51 -4.98 -12.74
N THR A 204 -2.76 -5.35 -13.77
CA THR A 204 -1.62 -6.25 -13.62
C THR A 204 -0.29 -5.49 -13.47
N PHE A 205 0.46 -5.87 -12.45
CA PHE A 205 1.82 -5.41 -12.20
C PHE A 205 2.82 -6.49 -12.60
N GLN A 206 3.50 -6.28 -13.71
CA GLN A 206 4.58 -7.17 -14.14
C GLN A 206 5.82 -6.97 -13.25
N PRO A 207 6.66 -8.01 -13.05
CA PRO A 207 7.97 -7.85 -12.45
C PRO A 207 8.76 -6.73 -13.15
N TYR A 208 9.61 -6.06 -12.41
CA TYR A 208 10.55 -5.09 -12.99
C TYR A 208 11.63 -5.82 -13.79
N ASN A 209 12.01 -5.25 -14.93
CA ASN A 209 13.20 -5.70 -15.66
C ASN A 209 14.48 -5.14 -15.00
N TYR A 210 15.65 -5.62 -15.48
CA TYR A 210 16.95 -5.23 -14.90
C TYR A 210 17.17 -3.71 -14.92
N SER A 211 16.94 -3.06 -16.05
CA SER A 211 17.14 -1.60 -16.19
C SER A 211 16.20 -0.80 -15.27
N GLU A 212 14.94 -1.23 -15.13
CA GLU A 212 13.98 -0.61 -14.21
C GLU A 212 14.42 -0.75 -12.74
N ILE A 213 14.97 -1.93 -12.36
CA ILE A 213 15.51 -2.16 -11.02
C ILE A 213 16.70 -1.24 -10.76
N GLU A 214 17.65 -1.17 -11.70
CA GLU A 214 18.83 -0.32 -11.60
C GLU A 214 18.45 1.15 -11.41
N ASP A 215 17.54 1.67 -12.23
CA ASP A 215 17.06 3.05 -12.13
C ASP A 215 16.34 3.32 -10.79
N ILE A 216 15.52 2.40 -10.33
CA ILE A 216 14.81 2.54 -9.03
C ILE A 216 15.82 2.54 -7.87
N LEU A 217 16.82 1.67 -7.91
CA LEU A 217 17.87 1.62 -6.88
C LEU A 217 18.74 2.88 -6.92
N LYS A 218 19.05 3.40 -8.13
CA LYS A 218 19.77 4.67 -8.30
C LYS A 218 18.98 5.86 -7.72
N ASP A 219 17.66 5.90 -7.94
CA ASP A 219 16.80 6.91 -7.32
C ASP A 219 16.82 6.79 -5.78
N ARG A 220 16.88 5.57 -5.24
CA ARG A 220 17.02 5.35 -3.79
C ARG A 220 18.38 5.80 -3.26
N VAL A 221 19.45 5.52 -3.97
CA VAL A 221 20.81 5.99 -3.64
C VAL A 221 20.84 7.52 -3.60
N ASN A 222 20.32 8.18 -4.63
CA ASN A 222 20.26 9.64 -4.71
C ASN A 222 19.40 10.28 -3.61
N ALA A 223 18.35 9.60 -3.16
CA ALA A 223 17.49 10.09 -2.09
C ALA A 223 18.04 9.81 -0.69
N GLY A 224 18.82 8.75 -0.54
CA GLY A 224 19.22 8.21 0.76
C GLY A 224 20.65 8.54 1.17
N PHE A 225 21.60 8.57 0.23
CA PHE A 225 23.02 8.85 0.50
C PHE A 225 23.43 10.26 0.09
N PHE A 226 24.50 10.75 0.70
CA PHE A 226 25.19 11.94 0.17
C PHE A 226 25.83 11.63 -1.19
N PRO A 227 25.93 12.64 -2.10
CA PRO A 227 26.54 12.46 -3.42
C PRO A 227 27.95 11.86 -3.36
N GLY A 228 28.21 10.83 -4.18
CA GLY A 228 29.52 10.19 -4.27
C GLY A 228 29.80 9.09 -3.24
N VAL A 229 28.86 8.81 -2.32
CA VAL A 229 29.03 7.74 -1.32
C VAL A 229 28.93 6.35 -1.96
N MET A 230 27.99 6.16 -2.89
CA MET A 230 27.78 4.88 -3.57
C MET A 230 28.39 4.93 -4.98
N GLY A 231 29.36 4.06 -5.25
CA GLY A 231 29.94 3.91 -6.59
C GLY A 231 29.03 3.13 -7.54
N ASP A 232 29.11 3.44 -8.83
CA ASP A 232 28.28 2.79 -9.87
C ASP A 232 28.50 1.26 -9.92
N GLU A 233 29.72 0.77 -9.69
CA GLU A 233 30.04 -0.68 -9.66
C GLU A 233 29.30 -1.42 -8.55
N ILE A 234 29.15 -0.81 -7.37
CA ILE A 234 28.43 -1.39 -6.24
C ILE A 234 26.94 -1.41 -6.54
N LEU A 235 26.43 -0.31 -7.10
CA LEU A 235 25.02 -0.21 -7.49
C LEU A 235 24.65 -1.27 -8.53
N GLU A 236 25.51 -1.49 -9.53
CA GLU A 236 25.31 -2.53 -10.56
C GLU A 236 25.29 -3.93 -9.95
N LEU A 237 26.19 -4.25 -9.03
CA LEU A 237 26.19 -5.54 -8.31
C LEU A 237 24.91 -5.76 -7.50
N VAL A 238 24.44 -4.72 -6.79
CA VAL A 238 23.20 -4.78 -6.03
C VAL A 238 22.00 -4.95 -6.96
N ALA A 239 21.98 -4.25 -8.11
CA ALA A 239 20.92 -4.36 -9.10
C ALA A 239 20.86 -5.77 -9.72
N MET A 240 22.01 -6.34 -10.07
CA MET A 240 22.09 -7.69 -10.60
C MET A 240 21.58 -8.73 -9.60
N HIS A 241 22.03 -8.67 -8.36
CA HIS A 241 21.54 -9.58 -7.32
C HIS A 241 20.04 -9.42 -7.05
N THR A 242 19.56 -8.18 -7.06
CA THR A 242 18.13 -7.87 -6.88
C THR A 242 17.28 -8.46 -8.00
N TYR A 243 17.75 -8.38 -9.24
CA TYR A 243 17.09 -8.96 -10.40
C TYR A 243 17.03 -10.49 -10.33
N ASP A 244 18.14 -11.14 -9.93
CA ASP A 244 18.22 -12.60 -9.80
C ASP A 244 17.27 -13.11 -8.71
N VAL A 245 17.15 -12.39 -7.58
CA VAL A 245 16.21 -12.73 -6.50
C VAL A 245 14.76 -12.42 -6.88
N GLY A 246 14.52 -11.43 -7.76
CA GLY A 246 13.19 -10.99 -8.18
C GLY A 246 12.40 -10.20 -7.13
N ASP A 247 13.07 -9.65 -6.12
CA ASP A 247 12.43 -8.82 -5.06
C ASP A 247 13.19 -7.51 -4.84
N LEU A 248 12.61 -6.39 -5.29
CA LEU A 248 13.21 -5.06 -5.18
C LEU A 248 13.54 -4.64 -3.73
N ARG A 249 12.81 -5.18 -2.74
CA ARG A 249 13.06 -4.89 -1.32
C ARG A 249 14.40 -5.43 -0.85
N VAL A 250 14.88 -6.52 -1.47
CA VAL A 250 16.21 -7.07 -1.19
C VAL A 250 17.28 -6.06 -1.58
N GLY A 251 17.19 -5.48 -2.78
CA GLY A 251 18.13 -4.45 -3.23
C GLY A 251 18.15 -3.21 -2.34
N ILE A 252 16.96 -2.70 -1.99
CA ILE A 252 16.83 -1.55 -1.09
C ILE A 252 17.46 -1.83 0.27
N ASN A 253 17.25 -3.03 0.83
CA ASN A 253 17.85 -3.43 2.11
C ASN A 253 19.36 -3.64 2.01
N LEU A 254 19.87 -4.15 0.89
CA LEU A 254 21.30 -4.28 0.63
C LEU A 254 21.98 -2.91 0.61
N LEU A 255 21.43 -1.92 -0.10
CA LEU A 255 21.95 -0.55 -0.09
C LEU A 255 22.07 0.01 1.32
N ARG A 256 21.02 -0.11 2.12
CA ARG A 256 21.04 0.31 3.53
C ARG A 256 22.12 -0.40 4.34
N SER A 257 22.24 -1.72 4.15
CA SER A 257 23.21 -2.54 4.87
C SER A 257 24.64 -2.18 4.50
N CYS A 258 24.92 -1.91 3.22
CA CYS A 258 26.23 -1.45 2.75
C CYS A 258 26.62 -0.13 3.43
N GLY A 259 25.71 0.84 3.48
CA GLY A 259 25.94 2.11 4.16
C GLY A 259 26.26 1.93 5.65
N ASN A 260 25.44 1.15 6.37
CA ASN A 260 25.67 0.87 7.78
C ASN A 260 27.01 0.19 8.07
N ILE A 261 27.42 -0.75 7.19
CA ILE A 261 28.72 -1.44 7.32
C ILE A 261 29.86 -0.45 7.11
N ALA A 262 29.76 0.39 6.06
CA ALA A 262 30.80 1.38 5.75
C ALA A 262 30.96 2.41 6.89
N GLU A 263 29.87 2.90 7.50
CA GLU A 263 29.94 3.75 8.69
C GLU A 263 30.62 3.05 9.87
N ALA A 264 30.25 1.78 10.12
CA ALA A 264 30.86 1.01 11.21
C ALA A 264 32.35 0.72 10.99
N GLU A 265 32.81 0.60 9.75
CA GLU A 265 34.23 0.43 9.40
C GLU A 265 35.01 1.74 9.48
N ALA A 266 34.43 2.86 9.04
CA ALA A 266 35.05 4.18 9.15
C ALA A 266 35.22 4.64 10.61
N SER A 267 34.38 4.16 11.52
CA SER A 267 34.44 4.46 12.95
C SER A 267 35.47 3.62 13.72
N ARG A 268 36.17 2.67 13.08
CA ARG A 268 37.22 1.83 13.65
C ARG A 268 38.62 2.36 13.39
#